data_5981370f431db987acfc5f72b75a2187
#
_entry.id   5981370f431db987acfc5f72b75a2187
#
_cell.length_a   1.000
_cell.length_b   1.000
_cell.length_c   1.000
_cell.angle_alpha   90.00
_cell.angle_beta   90.00
_cell.angle_gamma   90.00
#
_symmetry.space_group_name_H-M   'P 1'
#
loop_
_entity.id
_entity.type
_entity.pdbx_description
1 polymer ?
#
loop_
_entity_poly.entity_id
_entity_poly.type
_entity_poly.pdbx_seq_one_letter_code
_entity_poly.pdbx_strand_id
1 'polypeptide(L)'
;MLKSTLEAFSDTNGKARAAAINGTVELTNLIPPTVTYESRGDLLIVGAQEHITALADQFSELHSVTLLATDATEAKAGFSNLYFSQDVSAKGYLGAFEVTCQVAGQLTKANLAKVAIGRDCFDLILDMTENGIMSLEIPAPGYYAVGSRKDKLAQLVEDLPAMMGTFDKPKYFRLNPDLCAHSSRGVEGCDRCLDACPAGALSSDGVEIAIDPYLCQGVGTCATACPTEAITYALPDPQNTQNFVHRVITRYKQEGGEKPTLLFYGNRDEKAVTQALATLPSSVIAIALEELATVGVDTWFSALVYGAHQVLLATNTKYIPATIDRVLSNELAMAQRFLTEMGYDADRICLFDFSDVETYVPYQEALVTPVSEALTGSKREKLFTSLEMLYTEASTKPEQSSVAEKAPYGSVSCDTKDCTLCMSCVAVCPTRALHAIGDRPGLLFIEEDCVQCGMCEKACPEKVISLEPRFNWDWQARKEAKLVHEEPAACCISCGKAFAPASMVKMLTEKLQGHSHFQGDAIRRISMCEDCRVRDIFEQMEKDPASQARV
;
A
#
# COMPACT_ATOMS: atom_id res chain seq x y z
N MET A 1 -29.98 -5.17 -13.12
CA MET A 1 -29.67 -6.51 -13.65
C MET A 1 -29.35 -7.50 -12.53
N LEU A 2 -28.40 -7.24 -11.67
CA LEU A 2 -28.00 -8.17 -10.60
C LEU A 2 -29.18 -8.63 -9.73
N LYS A 3 -30.03 -7.70 -9.25
CA LYS A 3 -31.19 -8.03 -8.41
C LYS A 3 -32.15 -9.02 -9.08
N SER A 4 -32.49 -8.84 -10.33
CA SER A 4 -33.38 -9.76 -11.08
C SER A 4 -32.74 -11.13 -11.31
N THR A 5 -31.40 -11.19 -11.49
CA THR A 5 -30.68 -12.47 -11.60
C THR A 5 -30.68 -13.22 -10.27
N LEU A 6 -30.49 -12.53 -9.13
CA LEU A 6 -30.56 -13.14 -7.81
C LEU A 6 -31.93 -13.69 -7.46
N GLU A 7 -33.01 -13.01 -7.85
CA GLU A 7 -34.40 -13.42 -7.61
C GLU A 7 -34.88 -14.56 -8.54
N ALA A 8 -34.14 -14.90 -9.59
CA ALA A 8 -34.50 -15.96 -10.54
C ALA A 8 -34.33 -17.38 -9.96
N PHE A 9 -33.56 -17.55 -8.89
CA PHE A 9 -33.30 -18.87 -8.28
C PHE A 9 -34.39 -19.24 -7.26
N SER A 10 -34.98 -20.41 -7.42
CA SER A 10 -36.10 -20.89 -6.58
C SER A 10 -35.69 -21.91 -5.52
N ASP A 11 -34.47 -22.42 -5.59
CA ASP A 11 -33.90 -23.34 -4.60
C ASP A 11 -33.57 -22.63 -3.26
N THR A 12 -33.32 -23.40 -2.21
CA THR A 12 -33.06 -22.86 -0.87
C THR A 12 -31.87 -21.90 -0.84
N ASN A 13 -30.74 -22.29 -1.48
CA ASN A 13 -29.55 -21.46 -1.53
C ASN A 13 -29.78 -20.14 -2.29
N GLY A 14 -30.50 -20.19 -3.41
CA GLY A 14 -30.84 -19.02 -4.21
C GLY A 14 -31.71 -18.02 -3.46
N LYS A 15 -32.71 -18.50 -2.73
CA LYS A 15 -33.56 -17.67 -1.88
C LYS A 15 -32.76 -17.06 -0.72
N ALA A 16 -31.93 -17.86 -0.06
CA ALA A 16 -31.06 -17.42 1.02
C ALA A 16 -30.05 -16.36 0.53
N ARG A 17 -29.46 -16.56 -0.65
CA ARG A 17 -28.56 -15.60 -1.30
C ARG A 17 -29.25 -14.27 -1.58
N ALA A 18 -30.41 -14.30 -2.18
CA ALA A 18 -31.20 -13.10 -2.46
C ALA A 18 -31.58 -12.36 -1.16
N ALA A 19 -32.02 -13.09 -0.13
CA ALA A 19 -32.35 -12.52 1.17
C ALA A 19 -31.12 -11.92 1.87
N ALA A 20 -29.96 -12.60 1.80
CA ALA A 20 -28.72 -12.11 2.40
C ALA A 20 -28.25 -10.81 1.74
N ILE A 21 -28.17 -10.77 0.41
CA ILE A 21 -27.70 -9.59 -0.32
C ILE A 21 -28.69 -8.42 -0.20
N ASN A 22 -29.99 -8.66 -0.48
CA ASN A 22 -30.99 -7.58 -0.44
C ASN A 22 -31.28 -7.08 0.97
N GLY A 23 -31.08 -7.90 1.98
CA GLY A 23 -31.40 -7.56 3.37
C GLY A 23 -30.22 -7.16 4.23
N THR A 24 -28.99 -7.21 3.72
CA THR A 24 -27.80 -6.72 4.42
C THR A 24 -27.45 -5.36 3.87
N VAL A 25 -27.67 -4.33 4.67
CA VAL A 25 -27.32 -2.95 4.30
C VAL A 25 -25.85 -2.73 4.67
N GLU A 26 -25.09 -2.22 3.72
CA GLU A 26 -23.75 -1.72 3.98
C GLU A 26 -23.85 -0.43 4.81
N LEU A 27 -23.16 -0.39 5.96
CA LEU A 27 -23.24 0.76 6.87
C LEU A 27 -22.25 1.87 6.47
N THR A 28 -22.21 2.21 5.20
CA THR A 28 -21.31 3.22 4.63
C THR A 28 -22.04 4.52 4.31
N ASN A 29 -22.77 5.07 5.27
CA ASN A 29 -23.44 6.36 5.09
C ASN A 29 -22.52 7.58 5.27
N LEU A 30 -21.21 7.38 5.42
CA LEU A 30 -20.27 8.49 5.51
C LEU A 30 -19.89 8.89 4.09
N ILE A 31 -20.36 10.07 3.66
CA ILE A 31 -19.82 10.72 2.47
C ILE A 31 -18.35 11.02 2.76
N PRO A 32 -17.40 10.37 2.07
CA PRO A 32 -15.99 10.66 2.29
C PRO A 32 -15.70 12.10 1.89
N PRO A 33 -14.64 12.72 2.45
CA PRO A 33 -14.15 13.97 1.91
C PRO A 33 -13.91 13.84 0.41
N THR A 34 -14.23 14.89 -0.36
CA THR A 34 -14.04 14.91 -1.81
C THR A 34 -12.86 15.80 -2.20
N VAL A 35 -12.36 15.61 -3.40
CA VAL A 35 -11.57 16.58 -4.15
C VAL A 35 -12.33 17.00 -5.40
N THR A 36 -12.17 18.23 -5.77
CA THR A 36 -12.90 18.85 -6.88
C THR A 36 -11.95 19.15 -8.02
N TYR A 37 -12.24 18.65 -9.21
CA TYR A 37 -11.58 19.04 -10.44
C TYR A 37 -12.32 20.22 -11.07
N GLU A 38 -11.58 21.15 -11.65
CA GLU A 38 -12.13 22.25 -12.42
C GLU A 38 -11.55 22.21 -13.84
N SER A 39 -12.41 22.07 -14.85
CA SER A 39 -12.03 22.04 -16.26
C SER A 39 -12.77 23.13 -17.02
N ARG A 40 -12.04 23.99 -17.70
CA ARG A 40 -12.58 24.98 -18.62
C ARG A 40 -12.75 24.43 -20.03
N GLY A 41 -12.11 23.29 -20.32
CA GLY A 41 -12.09 22.67 -21.63
C GLY A 41 -10.93 23.15 -22.51
N ASP A 42 -9.77 23.48 -21.91
CA ASP A 42 -8.54 23.70 -22.66
C ASP A 42 -7.90 22.35 -23.00
N LEU A 43 -8.14 21.89 -24.24
CA LEU A 43 -7.68 20.61 -24.75
C LEU A 43 -6.33 20.71 -25.45
N LEU A 44 -5.42 19.78 -25.12
CA LEU A 44 -4.22 19.52 -25.91
C LEU A 44 -4.38 18.21 -26.69
N ILE A 45 -4.17 18.23 -28.00
CA ILE A 45 -4.11 17.03 -28.85
C ILE A 45 -2.65 16.81 -29.26
N VAL A 46 -2.12 15.62 -28.97
CA VAL A 46 -0.72 15.26 -29.24
C VAL A 46 -0.66 14.09 -30.23
N GLY A 47 0.22 14.15 -31.22
CA GLY A 47 0.40 13.06 -32.17
C GLY A 47 1.02 13.45 -33.50
N ALA A 48 0.85 12.62 -34.53
CA ALA A 48 1.32 12.93 -35.88
C ALA A 48 0.52 14.12 -36.48
N GLN A 49 1.23 15.06 -37.09
CA GLN A 49 0.67 16.34 -37.58
C GLN A 49 -0.58 16.15 -38.45
N GLU A 50 -0.53 15.18 -39.36
CA GLU A 50 -1.65 14.90 -40.27
C GLU A 50 -2.92 14.48 -39.52
N HIS A 51 -2.76 13.63 -38.52
CA HIS A 51 -3.88 13.10 -37.72
C HIS A 51 -4.49 14.18 -36.82
N ILE A 52 -3.67 14.91 -36.07
CA ILE A 52 -4.17 15.93 -35.12
C ILE A 52 -4.82 17.12 -35.81
N THR A 53 -4.32 17.54 -36.98
CA THR A 53 -4.92 18.63 -37.73
C THR A 53 -6.28 18.27 -38.33
N ALA A 54 -6.51 16.99 -38.65
CA ALA A 54 -7.80 16.52 -39.16
C ALA A 54 -8.89 16.45 -38.05
N LEU A 55 -8.49 16.50 -36.77
CA LEU A 55 -9.41 16.43 -35.63
C LEU A 55 -9.74 17.78 -35.01
N ALA A 56 -8.98 18.83 -35.32
CA ALA A 56 -9.07 20.13 -34.65
C ALA A 56 -10.51 20.71 -34.63
N ASP A 57 -11.21 20.61 -35.75
CA ASP A 57 -12.55 21.16 -35.89
C ASP A 57 -13.65 20.32 -35.16
N GLN A 58 -13.34 19.08 -34.77
CA GLN A 58 -14.31 18.19 -34.10
C GLN A 58 -14.53 18.55 -32.63
N PHE A 59 -13.64 19.36 -32.05
CA PHE A 59 -13.68 19.82 -30.66
C PHE A 59 -14.01 21.30 -30.51
N SER A 60 -14.73 21.87 -31.47
CA SER A 60 -15.09 23.31 -31.49
C SER A 60 -15.99 23.76 -30.33
N GLU A 61 -16.61 22.84 -29.61
CA GLU A 61 -17.42 23.11 -28.40
C GLU A 61 -16.57 23.34 -27.16
N LEU A 62 -15.29 22.95 -27.16
CA LEU A 62 -14.36 23.18 -26.06
C LEU A 62 -13.85 24.63 -26.05
N HIS A 63 -13.38 25.08 -24.89
CA HIS A 63 -12.91 26.46 -24.71
C HIS A 63 -11.71 26.77 -25.61
N SER A 64 -10.73 25.89 -25.72
CA SER A 64 -9.61 25.98 -26.64
C SER A 64 -9.05 24.62 -27.03
N VAL A 65 -8.48 24.54 -28.24
CA VAL A 65 -7.78 23.37 -28.76
C VAL A 65 -6.36 23.77 -29.16
N THR A 66 -5.38 23.10 -28.55
CA THR A 66 -3.96 23.23 -28.91
C THR A 66 -3.48 21.94 -29.55
N LEU A 67 -2.73 22.02 -30.63
CA LEU A 67 -2.19 20.90 -31.36
C LEU A 67 -0.68 20.80 -31.14
N LEU A 68 -0.16 19.62 -30.83
CA LEU A 68 1.27 19.34 -30.67
C LEU A 68 1.69 18.19 -31.57
N ALA A 69 2.38 18.51 -32.66
CA ALA A 69 2.93 17.50 -33.57
C ALA A 69 4.24 16.92 -33.02
N THR A 70 4.36 15.60 -33.03
CA THR A 70 5.55 14.87 -32.55
C THR A 70 6.45 14.37 -33.68
N ASP A 71 5.96 14.37 -34.92
CA ASP A 71 6.63 13.89 -36.14
C ASP A 71 7.10 14.99 -37.09
N ALA A 72 6.76 16.25 -36.82
CA ALA A 72 7.04 17.38 -37.68
C ALA A 72 8.07 18.36 -37.10
N THR A 73 8.78 19.07 -37.99
CA THR A 73 9.74 20.12 -37.62
C THR A 73 9.26 21.49 -38.08
N GLU A 74 8.23 21.55 -38.95
CA GLU A 74 7.64 22.78 -39.49
C GLU A 74 6.11 22.73 -39.40
N ALA A 75 5.48 23.87 -39.10
CA ALA A 75 4.03 23.97 -39.01
C ALA A 75 3.37 23.90 -40.39
N LYS A 76 2.29 23.12 -40.49
CA LYS A 76 1.40 23.16 -41.65
C LYS A 76 0.72 24.53 -41.74
N ALA A 77 0.73 25.14 -42.93
CA ALA A 77 0.09 26.44 -43.15
C ALA A 77 -1.41 26.39 -42.79
N GLY A 78 -1.91 27.43 -42.11
CA GLY A 78 -3.33 27.59 -41.78
C GLY A 78 -3.70 27.28 -40.31
N PHE A 79 -2.78 26.82 -39.47
CA PHE A 79 -3.03 26.57 -38.04
C PHE A 79 -2.16 27.50 -37.19
N SER A 80 -2.79 28.40 -36.42
CA SER A 80 -2.10 29.28 -35.47
C SER A 80 -1.84 28.65 -34.11
N ASN A 81 -2.53 27.53 -33.80
CA ASN A 81 -2.48 26.77 -32.55
C ASN A 81 -1.69 25.46 -32.66
N LEU A 82 -0.90 25.28 -33.72
CA LEU A 82 -0.07 24.11 -33.97
C LEU A 82 1.37 24.34 -33.54
N TYR A 83 1.84 23.50 -32.64
CA TYR A 83 3.21 23.46 -32.12
C TYR A 83 3.87 22.12 -32.47
N PHE A 84 5.19 22.03 -32.32
CA PHE A 84 5.92 20.80 -32.60
C PHE A 84 7.08 20.57 -31.60
N SER A 85 7.21 19.36 -31.17
CA SER A 85 8.33 18.88 -30.36
C SER A 85 8.36 17.34 -30.36
N GLN A 86 9.55 16.77 -30.46
CA GLN A 86 9.75 15.31 -30.38
C GLN A 86 9.97 14.85 -28.93
N ASP A 87 10.44 15.71 -28.03
CA ASP A 87 10.64 15.42 -26.61
C ASP A 87 9.56 16.14 -25.79
N VAL A 88 8.52 15.38 -25.46
CA VAL A 88 7.34 15.85 -24.75
C VAL A 88 7.11 14.99 -23.52
N SER A 89 6.77 15.61 -22.41
CA SER A 89 6.32 14.92 -21.20
C SER A 89 5.18 15.69 -20.56
N ALA A 90 4.21 14.94 -20.00
CA ALA A 90 3.08 15.48 -19.29
C ALA A 90 3.01 14.91 -17.86
N LYS A 91 2.53 15.71 -16.93
CA LYS A 91 2.19 15.30 -15.56
C LYS A 91 0.95 16.07 -15.10
N GLY A 92 0.23 15.52 -14.12
CA GLY A 92 -0.98 16.14 -13.59
C GLY A 92 -2.24 15.34 -13.88
N TYR A 93 -3.36 16.02 -13.87
CA TYR A 93 -4.70 15.45 -13.92
C TYR A 93 -5.69 16.46 -14.53
N LEU A 94 -6.96 16.09 -14.64
CA LEU A 94 -8.05 16.91 -15.16
C LEU A 94 -8.03 18.34 -14.58
N GLY A 95 -7.89 19.34 -15.42
CA GLY A 95 -7.78 20.75 -15.05
C GLY A 95 -6.38 21.23 -14.68
N ALA A 96 -5.38 20.32 -14.59
CA ALA A 96 -4.04 20.64 -14.09
C ALA A 96 -2.90 19.86 -14.80
N PHE A 97 -2.99 19.67 -16.11
CA PHE A 97 -1.91 19.04 -16.87
C PHE A 97 -0.79 20.01 -17.21
N GLU A 98 0.36 19.84 -16.60
CA GLU A 98 1.59 20.52 -16.98
C GLU A 98 2.29 19.74 -18.10
N VAL A 99 2.44 20.36 -19.26
CA VAL A 99 3.10 19.74 -20.41
C VAL A 99 4.39 20.49 -20.71
N THR A 100 5.49 19.77 -20.68
CA THR A 100 6.82 20.31 -21.00
C THR A 100 7.34 19.72 -22.31
N CYS A 101 7.87 20.59 -23.15
CA CYS A 101 8.44 20.20 -24.44
C CYS A 101 9.79 20.87 -24.68
N GLN A 102 10.64 20.20 -25.46
CA GLN A 102 11.93 20.73 -25.87
C GLN A 102 11.74 21.78 -26.96
N VAL A 103 12.22 22.98 -26.72
CA VAL A 103 12.25 24.06 -27.75
C VAL A 103 13.53 23.91 -28.57
N ALA A 104 13.39 23.95 -29.89
CA ALA A 104 14.53 23.87 -30.80
C ALA A 104 15.57 24.98 -30.52
N GLY A 105 16.83 24.57 -30.32
CA GLY A 105 17.94 25.49 -30.03
C GLY A 105 18.06 25.96 -28.58
N GLN A 106 17.21 25.51 -27.66
CA GLN A 106 17.29 25.79 -26.20
C GLN A 106 17.69 24.57 -25.41
N LEU A 107 18.44 24.78 -24.31
CA LEU A 107 18.82 23.69 -23.38
C LEU A 107 17.72 23.37 -22.36
N THR A 108 16.76 24.27 -22.17
CA THR A 108 15.67 24.14 -21.19
C THR A 108 14.36 23.79 -21.87
N LYS A 109 13.60 22.87 -21.25
CA LYS A 109 12.22 22.58 -21.67
C LYS A 109 11.30 23.75 -21.33
N ALA A 110 10.34 24.05 -22.19
CA ALA A 110 9.32 25.05 -21.97
C ALA A 110 7.99 24.43 -21.58
N ASN A 111 7.19 25.13 -20.76
CA ASN A 111 5.80 24.77 -20.49
C ASN A 111 4.94 25.21 -21.69
N LEU A 112 4.34 24.22 -22.37
CA LEU A 112 3.57 24.47 -23.58
C LEU A 112 2.30 25.28 -23.31
N ALA A 113 1.61 25.08 -22.20
CA ALA A 113 0.39 25.80 -21.87
C ALA A 113 0.63 27.30 -21.68
N LYS A 114 1.79 27.69 -21.11
CA LYS A 114 2.19 29.10 -21.00
C LYS A 114 2.35 29.77 -22.35
N VAL A 115 2.90 29.05 -23.31
CA VAL A 115 3.16 29.56 -24.66
C VAL A 115 1.88 29.59 -25.49
N ALA A 116 1.07 28.53 -25.40
CA ALA A 116 -0.08 28.34 -26.28
C ALA A 116 -1.34 29.11 -25.82
N ILE A 117 -1.63 29.09 -24.53
CA ILE A 117 -2.89 29.60 -23.96
C ILE A 117 -2.70 30.56 -22.79
N GLY A 118 -1.47 30.93 -22.43
CA GLY A 118 -1.17 31.85 -21.33
C GLY A 118 -1.51 31.34 -19.93
N ARG A 119 -1.68 30.02 -19.76
CA ARG A 119 -1.96 29.31 -18.48
C ARG A 119 -0.80 28.42 -18.09
N ASP A 120 -0.76 27.97 -16.84
CA ASP A 120 0.26 27.04 -16.37
C ASP A 120 -0.01 25.59 -16.80
N CYS A 121 -1.27 25.23 -17.13
CA CYS A 121 -1.71 23.88 -17.43
C CYS A 121 -2.83 23.84 -18.47
N PHE A 122 -2.96 22.67 -19.13
CA PHE A 122 -4.15 22.28 -19.90
C PHE A 122 -5.13 21.55 -18.98
N ASP A 123 -6.40 21.51 -19.39
CA ASP A 123 -7.44 20.80 -18.65
C ASP A 123 -7.56 19.34 -19.08
N LEU A 124 -7.37 19.07 -20.38
CA LEU A 124 -7.56 17.78 -21.03
C LEU A 124 -6.40 17.47 -21.97
N ILE A 125 -6.05 16.19 -22.08
CA ILE A 125 -5.07 15.71 -23.07
C ILE A 125 -5.67 14.55 -23.86
N LEU A 126 -5.70 14.69 -25.19
CA LEU A 126 -5.96 13.61 -26.14
C LEU A 126 -4.63 13.20 -26.77
N ASP A 127 -4.13 12.04 -26.39
CA ASP A 127 -2.83 11.52 -26.85
C ASP A 127 -3.03 10.44 -27.91
N MET A 128 -2.57 10.75 -29.12
CA MET A 128 -2.60 9.87 -30.29
C MET A 128 -1.22 9.26 -30.59
N THR A 129 -0.24 9.44 -29.73
CA THR A 129 1.07 8.77 -29.87
C THR A 129 0.96 7.28 -29.55
N GLU A 130 1.85 6.47 -30.10
CA GLU A 130 1.83 5.01 -29.87
C GLU A 130 2.11 4.62 -28.42
N ASN A 131 3.03 5.33 -27.78
CA ASN A 131 3.54 4.98 -26.42
C ASN A 131 2.97 5.85 -25.31
N GLY A 132 2.19 6.89 -25.66
CA GLY A 132 1.73 7.90 -24.70
C GLY A 132 2.83 8.87 -24.25
N ILE A 133 2.45 10.07 -23.83
CA ILE A 133 3.36 11.07 -23.24
C ILE A 133 3.35 11.06 -21.71
N MET A 134 2.50 10.22 -21.11
CA MET A 134 2.47 9.91 -19.68
C MET A 134 2.72 8.41 -19.48
N SER A 135 3.61 8.07 -18.55
CA SER A 135 4.05 6.68 -18.28
C SER A 135 3.28 6.02 -17.13
N LEU A 136 2.03 6.41 -16.88
CA LEU A 136 1.19 5.82 -15.85
C LEU A 136 0.48 4.57 -16.39
N GLU A 137 0.46 3.50 -15.60
CA GLU A 137 -0.21 2.25 -15.96
C GLU A 137 -1.74 2.44 -16.00
N ILE A 138 -2.28 3.19 -15.02
CA ILE A 138 -3.67 3.68 -15.06
C ILE A 138 -3.60 5.17 -15.42
N PRO A 139 -4.19 5.57 -16.56
CA PRO A 139 -4.16 6.95 -17.00
C PRO A 139 -4.77 7.91 -15.98
N ALA A 140 -4.16 9.09 -15.81
CA ALA A 140 -4.72 10.15 -14.97
C ALA A 140 -6.10 10.62 -15.49
N PRO A 141 -7.04 11.03 -14.61
CA PRO A 141 -8.30 11.62 -15.03
C PRO A 141 -8.06 12.78 -16.00
N GLY A 142 -8.77 12.82 -17.13
CA GLY A 142 -8.61 13.83 -18.17
C GLY A 142 -7.50 13.55 -19.21
N TYR A 143 -6.73 12.46 -19.06
CA TYR A 143 -5.74 12.00 -20.03
C TYR A 143 -6.27 10.79 -20.80
N TYR A 144 -6.35 10.90 -22.11
CA TYR A 144 -6.91 9.89 -23.00
C TYR A 144 -5.88 9.42 -24.03
N ALA A 145 -5.23 8.30 -23.76
CA ALA A 145 -4.30 7.66 -24.69
C ALA A 145 -5.07 6.78 -25.68
N VAL A 146 -5.18 7.24 -26.90
CA VAL A 146 -5.94 6.56 -27.97
C VAL A 146 -5.00 5.80 -28.92
N GLY A 147 -3.82 6.34 -29.19
CA GLY A 147 -2.93 5.83 -30.22
C GLY A 147 -3.64 5.80 -31.58
N SER A 148 -3.59 4.66 -32.26
CA SER A 148 -4.22 4.44 -33.58
C SER A 148 -5.67 3.89 -33.51
N ARG A 149 -6.30 3.80 -32.31
CA ARG A 149 -7.64 3.18 -32.12
C ARG A 149 -8.77 4.14 -32.49
N LYS A 150 -9.26 4.02 -33.71
CA LYS A 150 -10.33 4.88 -34.26
C LYS A 150 -11.68 4.73 -33.59
N ASP A 151 -12.01 3.54 -33.07
CA ASP A 151 -13.24 3.24 -32.33
C ASP A 151 -13.33 4.07 -31.03
N LYS A 152 -12.26 4.10 -30.26
CA LYS A 152 -12.19 4.93 -29.05
C LYS A 152 -12.24 6.43 -29.34
N LEU A 153 -11.64 6.84 -30.44
CA LEU A 153 -11.62 8.24 -30.83
C LEU A 153 -13.03 8.78 -31.12
N ALA A 154 -13.85 8.03 -31.84
CA ALA A 154 -15.23 8.44 -32.14
C ALA A 154 -16.06 8.70 -30.87
N GLN A 155 -15.94 7.82 -29.89
CA GLN A 155 -16.61 8.00 -28.60
C GLN A 155 -16.08 9.21 -27.83
N LEU A 156 -14.75 9.43 -27.82
CA LEU A 156 -14.15 10.57 -27.11
C LEU A 156 -14.52 11.93 -27.72
N VAL A 157 -14.78 11.99 -29.03
CA VAL A 157 -15.28 13.23 -29.67
C VAL A 157 -16.65 13.61 -29.09
N GLU A 158 -17.49 12.64 -28.76
CA GLU A 158 -18.79 12.88 -28.14
C GLU A 158 -18.67 13.16 -26.63
N ASP A 159 -17.76 12.50 -25.93
CA ASP A 159 -17.65 12.55 -24.46
C ASP A 159 -16.85 13.77 -23.95
N LEU A 160 -15.81 14.21 -24.66
CA LEU A 160 -14.91 15.26 -24.18
C LEU A 160 -15.59 16.62 -23.90
N PRO A 161 -16.58 17.10 -24.69
CA PRO A 161 -17.30 18.33 -24.38
C PRO A 161 -18.01 18.29 -23.01
N ALA A 162 -18.44 17.12 -22.55
CA ALA A 162 -19.04 16.94 -21.23
C ALA A 162 -18.04 17.03 -20.07
N MET A 163 -16.74 17.06 -20.38
CA MET A 163 -15.67 17.20 -19.38
C MET A 163 -15.33 18.65 -19.02
N MET A 164 -16.18 19.61 -19.42
CA MET A 164 -16.13 21.00 -18.93
C MET A 164 -16.99 21.17 -17.69
N GLY A 165 -16.48 21.85 -16.68
CA GLY A 165 -17.20 22.12 -15.44
C GLY A 165 -16.43 21.69 -14.19
N THR A 166 -17.19 21.39 -13.16
CA THR A 166 -16.69 21.00 -11.84
C THR A 166 -17.08 19.56 -11.53
N PHE A 167 -16.12 18.74 -11.12
CA PHE A 167 -16.32 17.32 -10.88
C PHE A 167 -15.78 16.93 -9.51
N ASP A 168 -16.62 16.37 -8.67
CA ASP A 168 -16.22 15.88 -7.34
C ASP A 168 -15.87 14.40 -7.39
N LYS A 169 -14.78 14.06 -6.72
CA LYS A 169 -14.32 12.67 -6.56
C LYS A 169 -14.04 12.38 -5.09
N PRO A 170 -14.40 11.19 -4.57
CA PRO A 170 -14.06 10.79 -3.22
C PRO A 170 -12.55 10.73 -2.98
N LYS A 171 -12.12 11.09 -1.75
CA LYS A 171 -10.81 10.72 -1.24
C LYS A 171 -10.86 9.28 -0.76
N TYR A 172 -10.32 8.35 -1.55
CA TYR A 172 -10.42 6.92 -1.30
C TYR A 172 -9.63 6.42 -0.10
N PHE A 173 -8.61 7.17 0.34
CA PHE A 173 -7.65 6.71 1.34
C PHE A 173 -7.44 7.73 2.46
N ARG A 174 -7.13 7.17 3.64
CA ARG A 174 -6.58 7.91 4.77
C ARG A 174 -5.14 7.44 4.99
N LEU A 175 -4.27 8.37 5.36
CA LEU A 175 -2.89 8.10 5.75
C LEU A 175 -2.71 8.51 7.20
N ASN A 176 -2.20 7.59 8.02
CA ASN A 176 -1.74 7.86 9.37
C ASN A 176 -0.20 7.75 9.39
N PRO A 177 0.53 8.87 9.39
CA PRO A 177 1.99 8.87 9.36
C PRO A 177 2.62 8.24 10.62
N ASP A 178 1.94 8.27 11.77
CA ASP A 178 2.46 7.71 13.03
C ASP A 178 2.62 6.18 12.97
N LEU A 179 1.84 5.51 12.13
CA LEU A 179 1.91 4.07 11.89
C LEU A 179 2.83 3.71 10.72
N CYS A 180 3.28 4.70 9.94
CA CYS A 180 4.04 4.45 8.73
C CYS A 180 5.47 3.98 9.03
N ALA A 181 5.84 2.85 8.42
CA ALA A 181 7.19 2.29 8.55
C ALA A 181 8.14 2.74 7.42
N HIS A 182 7.84 3.86 6.74
CA HIS A 182 8.65 4.34 5.61
C HIS A 182 9.95 5.01 6.09
N SER A 183 9.87 6.22 6.65
CA SER A 183 11.08 6.94 7.08
C SER A 183 10.84 8.02 8.13
N SER A 184 9.68 8.01 8.77
CA SER A 184 9.29 8.99 9.79
C SER A 184 10.26 9.16 10.96
N ARG A 185 11.28 8.28 11.06
CA ARG A 185 12.33 8.30 12.10
C ARG A 185 13.72 8.57 11.55
N GLY A 186 13.81 9.17 10.35
CA GLY A 186 15.06 9.57 9.72
C GLY A 186 15.87 8.42 9.09
N VAL A 187 15.29 7.24 8.98
CA VAL A 187 15.89 6.07 8.33
C VAL A 187 14.88 5.50 7.35
N GLU A 188 15.26 5.35 6.10
CA GLU A 188 14.42 4.80 5.04
C GLU A 188 14.11 3.32 5.29
N GLY A 189 12.83 2.97 5.30
CA GLY A 189 12.31 1.63 5.59
C GLY A 189 11.43 1.09 4.48
N CYS A 190 10.13 0.87 4.78
CA CYS A 190 9.14 0.26 3.91
C CYS A 190 8.79 1.14 2.70
N ASP A 191 8.81 0.57 1.49
CA ASP A 191 8.48 1.20 0.21
C ASP A 191 7.27 0.53 -0.50
N ARG A 192 6.60 -0.43 0.13
CA ARG A 192 5.62 -1.33 -0.50
C ARG A 192 4.46 -0.60 -1.19
N CYS A 193 3.97 0.48 -0.60
CA CYS A 193 2.86 1.23 -1.17
C CYS A 193 3.27 2.03 -2.42
N LEU A 194 4.53 2.49 -2.50
CA LEU A 194 5.08 3.18 -3.67
C LEU A 194 5.08 2.25 -4.88
N ASP A 195 5.57 1.01 -4.68
CA ASP A 195 5.61 -0.03 -5.71
C ASP A 195 4.20 -0.55 -6.09
N ALA A 196 3.21 -0.33 -5.24
CA ALA A 196 1.86 -0.86 -5.41
C ALA A 196 0.89 0.10 -6.11
N CYS A 197 1.27 1.32 -6.46
CA CYS A 197 0.37 2.29 -7.03
C CYS A 197 0.46 2.37 -8.56
N PRO A 198 -0.52 1.84 -9.34
CA PRO A 198 -0.50 1.90 -10.80
C PRO A 198 -0.82 3.29 -11.36
N ALA A 199 -1.43 4.17 -10.54
CA ALA A 199 -1.82 5.53 -10.92
C ALA A 199 -0.77 6.60 -10.59
N GLY A 200 0.39 6.21 -10.01
CA GLY A 200 1.45 7.15 -9.63
C GLY A 200 1.02 8.19 -8.58
N ALA A 201 -0.02 7.91 -7.81
CA ALA A 201 -0.57 8.83 -6.82
C ALA A 201 0.21 8.88 -5.50
N LEU A 202 1.17 7.97 -5.31
CA LEU A 202 2.00 7.88 -4.11
C LEU A 202 3.40 8.39 -4.39
N SER A 203 3.90 9.22 -3.50
CA SER A 203 5.26 9.75 -3.56
C SER A 203 5.90 9.75 -2.16
N SER A 204 7.21 9.86 -2.12
CA SER A 204 7.98 10.08 -0.89
C SER A 204 8.80 11.35 -1.06
N ASP A 205 8.83 12.17 -0.02
CA ASP A 205 9.75 13.30 0.09
C ASP A 205 11.06 12.93 0.83
N GLY A 206 11.27 11.62 1.09
CA GLY A 206 12.39 11.08 1.85
C GLY A 206 12.10 10.95 3.36
N VAL A 207 11.02 11.55 3.86
CA VAL A 207 10.61 11.48 5.27
C VAL A 207 9.22 10.85 5.39
N GLU A 208 8.27 11.28 4.57
CA GLU A 208 6.88 10.85 4.63
C GLU A 208 6.38 10.36 3.27
N ILE A 209 5.37 9.50 3.33
CA ILE A 209 4.58 9.14 2.17
C ILE A 209 3.48 10.18 1.99
N ALA A 210 3.34 10.68 0.77
CA ALA A 210 2.23 11.55 0.38
C ALA A 210 1.32 10.82 -0.61
N ILE A 211 0.01 11.06 -0.50
CA ILE A 211 -1.00 10.58 -1.46
C ILE A 211 -1.57 11.78 -2.18
N ASP A 212 -1.37 11.87 -3.49
CA ASP A 212 -2.06 12.85 -4.32
C ASP A 212 -3.52 12.39 -4.52
N PRO A 213 -4.50 13.08 -3.91
CA PRO A 213 -5.88 12.63 -3.99
C PRO A 213 -6.51 12.87 -5.38
N TYR A 214 -5.91 13.72 -6.21
CA TYR A 214 -6.36 13.97 -7.59
C TYR A 214 -5.92 12.84 -8.54
N LEU A 215 -4.70 12.34 -8.39
CA LEU A 215 -4.23 11.18 -9.16
C LEU A 215 -4.80 9.85 -8.65
N CYS A 216 -5.10 9.76 -7.36
CA CYS A 216 -5.59 8.52 -6.74
C CYS A 216 -6.92 8.08 -7.34
N GLN A 217 -7.01 6.86 -7.88
CA GLN A 217 -8.22 6.31 -8.50
C GLN A 217 -8.86 5.18 -7.69
N GLY A 218 -8.52 5.04 -6.42
CA GLY A 218 -9.21 4.12 -5.51
C GLY A 218 -8.91 2.64 -5.70
N VAL A 219 -7.83 2.29 -6.39
CA VAL A 219 -7.49 0.90 -6.77
C VAL A 219 -7.38 -0.07 -5.59
N GLY A 220 -6.94 0.38 -4.42
CA GLY A 220 -6.87 -0.45 -3.21
C GLY A 220 -5.51 -1.09 -2.93
N THR A 221 -4.70 -1.35 -3.93
CA THR A 221 -3.42 -2.08 -3.81
C THR A 221 -2.47 -1.53 -2.74
N CYS A 222 -2.44 -0.22 -2.53
CA CYS A 222 -1.58 0.40 -1.52
C CYS A 222 -2.03 0.07 -0.08
N ALA A 223 -3.35 -0.01 0.18
CA ALA A 223 -3.88 -0.45 1.48
C ALA A 223 -3.65 -1.95 1.69
N THR A 224 -3.82 -2.75 0.64
CA THR A 224 -3.53 -4.20 0.67
C THR A 224 -2.05 -4.45 0.95
N ALA A 225 -1.15 -3.73 0.31
CA ALA A 225 0.28 -3.85 0.51
C ALA A 225 0.79 -3.26 1.84
N CYS A 226 0.05 -2.35 2.50
CA CYS A 226 0.47 -1.71 3.74
C CYS A 226 0.38 -2.66 4.94
N PRO A 227 1.49 -3.04 5.59
CA PRO A 227 1.46 -4.01 6.67
C PRO A 227 1.08 -3.43 8.03
N THR A 228 1.12 -2.10 8.18
CA THR A 228 0.86 -1.40 9.43
C THR A 228 -0.48 -0.67 9.47
N GLU A 229 -1.27 -0.77 8.39
CA GLU A 229 -2.49 0.03 8.19
C GLU A 229 -2.26 1.56 8.25
N ALA A 230 -1.03 2.01 8.02
CA ALA A 230 -0.78 3.45 7.86
C ALA A 230 -1.60 4.03 6.69
N ILE A 231 -1.81 3.25 5.63
CA ILE A 231 -2.76 3.55 4.55
C ILE A 231 -3.98 2.65 4.73
N THR A 232 -5.14 3.26 4.91
CA THR A 232 -6.44 2.58 5.02
C THR A 232 -7.39 3.05 3.94
N TYR A 233 -8.18 2.11 3.41
CA TYR A 233 -9.26 2.44 2.48
C TYR A 233 -10.39 3.12 3.24
N ALA A 234 -11.01 4.13 2.64
CA ALA A 234 -12.00 4.95 3.32
C ALA A 234 -13.43 4.74 2.82
N LEU A 235 -13.62 3.92 1.77
CA LEU A 235 -14.89 3.79 1.07
C LEU A 235 -15.14 2.34 0.58
N PRO A 236 -15.65 1.45 1.40
CA PRO A 236 -15.90 1.56 2.85
C PRO A 236 -14.65 1.42 3.72
N ASP A 237 -14.79 1.75 5.00
CA ASP A 237 -13.78 1.47 6.02
C ASP A 237 -13.56 -0.05 6.16
N PRO A 238 -12.31 -0.55 6.36
CA PRO A 238 -12.04 -1.98 6.46
C PRO A 238 -12.85 -2.73 7.52
N GLN A 239 -13.15 -2.11 8.68
CA GLN A 239 -14.00 -2.75 9.69
C GLN A 239 -15.45 -2.87 9.23
N ASN A 240 -15.96 -1.90 8.48
CA ASN A 240 -17.28 -1.99 7.87
C ASN A 240 -17.35 -3.12 6.85
N THR A 241 -16.32 -3.30 6.02
CA THR A 241 -16.22 -4.44 5.11
C THR A 241 -16.24 -5.78 5.85
N GLN A 242 -15.48 -5.91 6.93
CA GLN A 242 -15.47 -7.11 7.78
C GLN A 242 -16.86 -7.41 8.35
N ASN A 243 -17.50 -6.39 8.93
CA ASN A 243 -18.85 -6.51 9.49
C ASN A 243 -19.88 -6.88 8.41
N PHE A 244 -19.76 -6.32 7.22
CA PHE A 244 -20.66 -6.61 6.10
C PHE A 244 -20.51 -8.07 5.65
N VAL A 245 -19.28 -8.53 5.40
CA VAL A 245 -18.99 -9.91 5.00
C VAL A 245 -19.55 -10.91 6.02
N HIS A 246 -19.27 -10.69 7.31
CA HIS A 246 -19.79 -11.54 8.38
C HIS A 246 -21.33 -11.57 8.40
N ARG A 247 -21.98 -10.41 8.30
CA ARG A 247 -23.47 -10.33 8.29
C ARG A 247 -24.09 -11.01 7.09
N VAL A 248 -23.50 -10.87 5.91
CA VAL A 248 -23.97 -11.53 4.68
C VAL A 248 -23.94 -13.05 4.86
N ILE A 249 -22.82 -13.61 5.33
CA ILE A 249 -22.69 -15.06 5.55
C ILE A 249 -23.67 -15.53 6.63
N THR A 250 -23.74 -14.80 7.75
CA THR A 250 -24.62 -15.15 8.88
C THR A 250 -26.09 -15.16 8.43
N ARG A 251 -26.52 -14.11 7.72
CA ARG A 251 -27.89 -14.04 7.20
C ARG A 251 -28.19 -15.12 6.18
N TYR A 252 -27.26 -15.41 5.26
CA TYR A 252 -27.40 -16.49 4.31
C TYR A 252 -27.69 -17.83 5.01
N LYS A 253 -26.96 -18.14 6.08
CA LYS A 253 -27.17 -19.36 6.88
C LYS A 253 -28.50 -19.33 7.65
N GLN A 254 -28.89 -18.19 8.20
CA GLN A 254 -30.19 -18.01 8.90
C GLN A 254 -31.39 -18.24 7.98
N GLU A 255 -31.27 -17.88 6.69
CA GLU A 255 -32.30 -18.11 5.68
C GLU A 255 -32.25 -19.53 5.09
N GLY A 256 -31.47 -20.45 5.71
CA GLY A 256 -31.38 -21.86 5.34
C GLY A 256 -30.37 -22.15 4.21
N GLY A 257 -29.53 -21.18 3.86
CA GLY A 257 -28.46 -21.40 2.89
C GLY A 257 -27.33 -22.26 3.43
N GLU A 258 -26.81 -23.12 2.60
CA GLU A 258 -25.72 -24.05 2.92
C GLU A 258 -24.51 -23.80 2.01
N LYS A 259 -23.31 -24.10 2.55
CA LYS A 259 -22.04 -24.16 1.83
C LYS A 259 -21.74 -22.87 1.05
N PRO A 260 -21.72 -21.69 1.72
CA PRO A 260 -21.51 -20.41 1.04
C PRO A 260 -20.10 -20.33 0.44
N THR A 261 -20.02 -19.92 -0.82
CA THR A 261 -18.81 -19.45 -1.48
C THR A 261 -18.92 -17.95 -1.63
N LEU A 262 -17.93 -17.18 -1.22
CA LEU A 262 -17.88 -15.73 -1.48
C LEU A 262 -17.16 -15.45 -2.79
N LEU A 263 -17.76 -14.56 -3.60
CA LEU A 263 -17.18 -14.08 -4.84
C LEU A 263 -17.03 -12.56 -4.73
N PHE A 264 -15.81 -12.08 -4.48
CA PHE A 264 -15.49 -10.65 -4.48
C PHE A 264 -15.24 -10.19 -5.92
N TYR A 265 -15.77 -9.02 -6.28
CA TYR A 265 -15.55 -8.42 -7.59
C TYR A 265 -15.52 -6.90 -7.53
N GLY A 266 -14.80 -6.25 -8.44
CA GLY A 266 -14.81 -4.80 -8.61
C GLY A 266 -16.04 -4.32 -9.37
N ASN A 267 -16.56 -3.13 -9.06
CA ASN A 267 -17.76 -2.56 -9.68
C ASN A 267 -17.71 -2.55 -11.21
N ARG A 268 -16.53 -2.47 -11.81
CA ARG A 268 -16.33 -2.55 -13.27
C ARG A 268 -16.79 -3.88 -13.88
N ASP A 269 -16.75 -4.95 -13.09
CA ASP A 269 -17.07 -6.31 -13.54
C ASP A 269 -18.52 -6.71 -13.28
N GLU A 270 -19.39 -5.81 -12.76
CA GLU A 270 -20.79 -6.10 -12.41
C GLU A 270 -21.56 -6.80 -13.52
N LYS A 271 -21.38 -6.40 -14.78
CA LYS A 271 -22.05 -7.01 -15.92
C LYS A 271 -21.59 -8.46 -16.14
N ALA A 272 -20.30 -8.72 -16.07
CA ALA A 272 -19.73 -10.06 -16.22
C ALA A 272 -20.16 -10.98 -15.06
N VAL A 273 -20.11 -10.47 -13.84
CA VAL A 273 -20.58 -11.19 -12.64
C VAL A 273 -22.07 -11.50 -12.72
N THR A 274 -22.89 -10.56 -13.17
CA THR A 274 -24.34 -10.79 -13.34
C THR A 274 -24.61 -11.92 -14.33
N GLN A 275 -23.84 -12.01 -15.40
CA GLN A 275 -23.92 -13.11 -16.38
C GLN A 275 -23.43 -14.44 -15.77
N ALA A 276 -22.28 -14.41 -15.07
CA ALA A 276 -21.71 -15.59 -14.43
C ALA A 276 -22.64 -16.19 -13.36
N LEU A 277 -23.30 -15.35 -12.56
CA LEU A 277 -24.24 -15.79 -11.52
C LEU A 277 -25.47 -16.52 -12.05
N ALA A 278 -25.81 -16.37 -13.32
CA ALA A 278 -26.88 -17.12 -13.94
C ALA A 278 -26.53 -18.62 -14.13
N THR A 279 -25.24 -18.95 -14.21
CA THR A 279 -24.71 -20.31 -14.40
C THR A 279 -24.10 -20.88 -13.12
N LEU A 280 -23.43 -20.06 -12.32
CA LEU A 280 -22.80 -20.47 -11.07
C LEU A 280 -23.81 -21.05 -10.07
N PRO A 281 -23.40 -22.00 -9.22
CA PRO A 281 -24.24 -22.53 -8.14
C PRO A 281 -24.83 -21.42 -7.27
N SER A 282 -26.09 -21.61 -6.85
CA SER A 282 -26.81 -20.63 -6.02
C SER A 282 -26.21 -20.39 -4.63
N SER A 283 -25.25 -21.23 -4.21
CA SER A 283 -24.43 -21.03 -3.02
C SER A 283 -23.32 -19.98 -3.17
N VAL A 284 -23.07 -19.49 -4.39
CA VAL A 284 -22.08 -18.43 -4.65
C VAL A 284 -22.71 -17.07 -4.37
N ILE A 285 -22.15 -16.36 -3.39
CA ILE A 285 -22.61 -15.06 -2.93
C ILE A 285 -21.64 -14.00 -3.46
N ALA A 286 -22.10 -13.17 -4.39
CA ALA A 286 -21.28 -12.12 -4.98
C ALA A 286 -21.33 -10.86 -4.11
N ILE A 287 -20.16 -10.32 -3.80
CA ILE A 287 -19.97 -9.09 -3.01
C ILE A 287 -19.24 -8.08 -3.89
N ALA A 288 -19.92 -6.98 -4.18
CA ALA A 288 -19.36 -5.85 -4.92
C ALA A 288 -18.38 -5.06 -4.03
N LEU A 289 -17.26 -4.72 -4.60
CA LEU A 289 -16.26 -3.81 -4.02
C LEU A 289 -16.06 -2.65 -4.98
N GLU A 290 -15.60 -1.51 -4.48
CA GLU A 290 -15.21 -0.41 -5.38
C GLU A 290 -14.17 -0.88 -6.39
N GLU A 291 -13.12 -1.54 -5.90
CA GLU A 291 -12.11 -2.25 -6.69
C GLU A 291 -11.70 -3.54 -5.99
N LEU A 292 -11.39 -4.59 -6.74
CA LEU A 292 -11.09 -5.92 -6.20
C LEU A 292 -9.92 -5.91 -5.19
N ALA A 293 -8.91 -5.10 -5.43
CA ALA A 293 -7.72 -5.01 -4.59
C ALA A 293 -7.91 -4.17 -3.30
N THR A 294 -9.15 -3.75 -2.99
CA THR A 294 -9.46 -3.05 -1.72
C THR A 294 -9.54 -3.98 -0.51
N VAL A 295 -9.67 -5.29 -0.75
CA VAL A 295 -9.64 -6.34 0.27
C VAL A 295 -8.39 -7.19 0.12
N GLY A 296 -7.73 -7.49 1.23
CA GLY A 296 -6.50 -8.29 1.26
C GLY A 296 -6.67 -9.61 2.01
N VAL A 297 -5.55 -10.25 2.29
CA VAL A 297 -5.47 -11.56 2.97
C VAL A 297 -6.20 -11.60 4.30
N ASP A 298 -6.25 -10.51 5.03
CA ASP A 298 -7.00 -10.40 6.29
C ASP A 298 -8.49 -10.63 6.07
N THR A 299 -9.07 -10.04 5.04
CA THR A 299 -10.48 -10.22 4.69
C THR A 299 -10.74 -11.60 4.09
N TRP A 300 -9.84 -12.11 3.26
CA TRP A 300 -9.99 -13.44 2.65
C TRP A 300 -9.99 -14.55 3.71
N PHE A 301 -9.03 -14.53 4.62
CA PHE A 301 -8.99 -15.51 5.71
C PHE A 301 -10.12 -15.31 6.73
N SER A 302 -10.51 -14.06 7.03
CA SER A 302 -11.68 -13.78 7.88
C SER A 302 -12.96 -14.37 7.27
N ALA A 303 -13.14 -14.27 5.96
CA ALA A 303 -14.32 -14.85 5.29
C ALA A 303 -14.40 -16.39 5.48
N LEU A 304 -13.26 -17.09 5.43
CA LEU A 304 -13.20 -18.54 5.71
C LEU A 304 -13.61 -18.85 7.16
N VAL A 305 -13.14 -18.08 8.14
CA VAL A 305 -13.51 -18.30 9.56
C VAL A 305 -14.91 -17.80 9.89
N TYR A 306 -15.53 -16.95 9.07
CA TYR A 306 -16.96 -16.63 9.14
C TYR A 306 -17.83 -17.74 8.58
N GLY A 307 -17.21 -18.73 7.92
CA GLY A 307 -17.84 -19.93 7.43
C GLY A 307 -18.10 -19.96 5.93
N ALA A 308 -17.41 -19.13 5.15
CA ALA A 308 -17.29 -19.36 3.72
C ALA A 308 -16.47 -20.64 3.47
N HIS A 309 -16.93 -21.45 2.52
CA HIS A 309 -16.21 -22.66 2.12
C HIS A 309 -15.07 -22.33 1.15
N GLN A 310 -15.17 -21.20 0.45
CA GLN A 310 -14.18 -20.70 -0.50
C GLN A 310 -14.34 -19.20 -0.69
N VAL A 311 -13.25 -18.55 -1.06
CA VAL A 311 -13.18 -17.14 -1.46
C VAL A 311 -12.67 -17.07 -2.89
N LEU A 312 -13.48 -16.53 -3.78
CA LEU A 312 -13.18 -16.29 -5.17
C LEU A 312 -12.92 -14.79 -5.39
N LEU A 313 -11.80 -14.46 -6.01
CA LEU A 313 -11.45 -13.10 -6.43
C LEU A 313 -11.74 -13.00 -7.94
N ALA A 314 -12.97 -12.55 -8.27
CA ALA A 314 -13.45 -12.58 -9.65
C ALA A 314 -12.95 -11.40 -10.45
N THR A 315 -12.34 -11.70 -11.60
CA THR A 315 -11.82 -10.70 -12.51
C THR A 315 -11.61 -11.26 -13.91
N ASN A 316 -11.44 -10.38 -14.87
CA ASN A 316 -10.97 -10.77 -16.20
C ASN A 316 -9.44 -10.67 -16.23
N THR A 317 -8.77 -11.80 -16.06
CA THR A 317 -7.30 -11.89 -15.92
C THR A 317 -6.53 -11.27 -17.10
N LYS A 318 -7.14 -11.18 -18.29
CA LYS A 318 -6.51 -10.59 -19.49
C LYS A 318 -6.39 -9.07 -19.45
N TYR A 319 -7.15 -8.41 -18.59
CA TYR A 319 -7.25 -6.94 -18.56
C TYR A 319 -6.86 -6.31 -17.24
N ILE A 320 -6.29 -7.09 -16.31
CA ILE A 320 -5.77 -6.55 -15.05
C ILE A 320 -4.49 -5.77 -15.35
N PRO A 321 -4.34 -4.53 -14.86
CA PRO A 321 -3.07 -3.82 -14.88
C PRO A 321 -1.96 -4.62 -14.18
N ALA A 322 -0.74 -4.61 -14.72
CA ALA A 322 0.36 -5.47 -14.27
C ALA A 322 0.73 -5.25 -12.80
N THR A 323 0.68 -4.01 -12.31
CA THR A 323 0.92 -3.71 -10.88
C THR A 323 -0.15 -4.31 -9.97
N ILE A 324 -1.42 -4.27 -10.37
CA ILE A 324 -2.52 -4.86 -9.60
C ILE A 324 -2.36 -6.38 -9.58
N ASP A 325 -2.15 -6.99 -10.75
CA ASP A 325 -1.91 -8.44 -10.87
C ASP A 325 -0.74 -8.90 -9.99
N ARG A 326 0.38 -8.19 -10.03
CA ARG A 326 1.56 -8.50 -9.22
C ARG A 326 1.26 -8.44 -7.71
N VAL A 327 0.54 -7.41 -7.24
CA VAL A 327 0.19 -7.29 -5.81
C VAL A 327 -0.75 -8.41 -5.39
N LEU A 328 -1.84 -8.64 -6.14
CA LEU A 328 -2.80 -9.69 -5.84
C LEU A 328 -2.17 -11.09 -5.92
N SER A 329 -1.37 -11.36 -6.94
CA SER A 329 -0.69 -12.64 -7.11
C SER A 329 0.31 -12.94 -5.98
N ASN A 330 1.05 -11.93 -5.48
CA ASN A 330 1.96 -12.10 -4.35
C ASN A 330 1.21 -12.42 -3.04
N GLU A 331 0.14 -11.69 -2.75
CA GLU A 331 -0.70 -11.94 -1.56
C GLU A 331 -1.39 -13.30 -1.66
N LEU A 332 -1.89 -13.66 -2.85
CA LEU A 332 -2.54 -14.94 -3.10
C LEU A 332 -1.56 -16.11 -2.97
N ALA A 333 -0.38 -16.02 -3.55
CA ALA A 333 0.64 -17.07 -3.44
C ALA A 333 1.02 -17.34 -1.98
N MET A 334 1.08 -16.31 -1.15
CA MET A 334 1.31 -16.45 0.29
C MET A 334 0.11 -17.13 0.98
N ALA A 335 -1.13 -16.69 0.71
CA ALA A 335 -2.33 -17.27 1.28
C ALA A 335 -2.46 -18.76 0.92
N GLN A 336 -2.25 -19.11 -0.33
CA GLN A 336 -2.29 -20.47 -0.84
C GLN A 336 -1.20 -21.37 -0.23
N ARG A 337 0.00 -20.82 -0.03
CA ARG A 337 1.08 -21.52 0.67
C ARG A 337 0.68 -21.85 2.11
N PHE A 338 0.14 -20.89 2.86
CA PHE A 338 -0.30 -21.12 4.23
C PHE A 338 -1.40 -22.18 4.30
N LEU A 339 -2.38 -22.13 3.41
CA LEU A 339 -3.43 -23.16 3.31
C LEU A 339 -2.82 -24.54 3.03
N THR A 340 -1.95 -24.65 2.03
CA THR A 340 -1.33 -25.93 1.63
C THR A 340 -0.49 -26.53 2.78
N GLU A 341 0.31 -25.73 3.46
CA GLU A 341 1.17 -26.18 4.54
C GLU A 341 0.35 -26.62 5.77
N MET A 342 -0.84 -26.05 5.99
CA MET A 342 -1.80 -26.52 6.98
C MET A 342 -2.60 -27.77 6.53
N GLY A 343 -2.39 -28.25 5.30
CA GLY A 343 -3.08 -29.41 4.73
C GLY A 343 -4.46 -29.10 4.14
N TYR A 344 -4.76 -27.83 3.91
CA TYR A 344 -5.94 -27.38 3.17
C TYR A 344 -5.66 -27.27 1.68
N ASP A 345 -6.72 -27.27 0.88
CA ASP A 345 -6.61 -27.00 -0.54
C ASP A 345 -6.25 -25.51 -0.79
N ALA A 346 -5.27 -25.27 -1.65
CA ALA A 346 -4.83 -23.93 -2.03
C ALA A 346 -5.98 -23.09 -2.61
N ASP A 347 -6.86 -23.72 -3.39
CA ASP A 347 -7.94 -23.06 -4.10
C ASP A 347 -9.11 -22.62 -3.19
N ARG A 348 -8.99 -22.83 -1.86
CA ARG A 348 -9.92 -22.19 -0.89
C ARG A 348 -9.88 -20.67 -0.97
N ILE A 349 -8.79 -20.11 -1.47
CA ILE A 349 -8.67 -18.70 -1.87
C ILE A 349 -8.01 -18.68 -3.24
N CYS A 350 -8.71 -18.23 -4.28
CA CYS A 350 -8.15 -18.20 -5.63
C CYS A 350 -8.69 -17.04 -6.48
N LEU A 351 -7.93 -16.69 -7.52
CA LEU A 351 -8.44 -15.88 -8.63
C LEU A 351 -9.48 -16.71 -9.39
N PHE A 352 -10.54 -16.05 -9.82
CA PHE A 352 -11.60 -16.66 -10.59
C PHE A 352 -11.81 -15.89 -11.89
N ASP A 353 -11.45 -16.51 -13.02
CA ASP A 353 -11.70 -15.93 -14.33
C ASP A 353 -13.13 -16.27 -14.79
N PHE A 354 -13.80 -15.33 -15.43
CA PHE A 354 -15.17 -15.54 -15.93
C PHE A 354 -15.27 -16.61 -17.01
N SER A 355 -14.14 -17.05 -17.60
CA SER A 355 -14.12 -18.22 -18.50
C SER A 355 -14.33 -19.55 -17.78
N ASP A 356 -14.15 -19.61 -16.45
CA ASP A 356 -14.20 -20.85 -15.67
C ASP A 356 -15.58 -21.17 -15.08
N VAL A 357 -16.58 -20.33 -15.36
CA VAL A 357 -17.95 -20.42 -14.81
C VAL A 357 -18.59 -21.79 -15.02
N GLU A 358 -18.42 -22.41 -16.20
CA GLU A 358 -19.03 -23.70 -16.53
C GLU A 358 -18.35 -24.88 -15.85
N THR A 359 -17.08 -24.75 -15.46
CA THR A 359 -16.29 -25.82 -14.85
C THR A 359 -16.23 -25.73 -13.34
N TYR A 360 -16.77 -24.68 -12.76
CA TYR A 360 -16.69 -24.41 -11.33
C TYR A 360 -17.49 -25.43 -10.49
N VAL A 361 -16.82 -25.99 -9.47
CA VAL A 361 -17.42 -26.91 -8.50
C VAL A 361 -17.19 -26.39 -7.08
N PRO A 362 -18.25 -26.14 -6.28
CA PRO A 362 -18.12 -25.58 -4.94
C PRO A 362 -17.62 -26.62 -3.94
N TYR A 363 -16.82 -26.18 -2.96
CA TYR A 363 -16.39 -27.01 -1.83
C TYR A 363 -17.57 -27.39 -0.93
N GLN A 364 -17.52 -28.61 -0.39
CA GLN A 364 -18.63 -29.21 0.38
C GLN A 364 -18.51 -28.94 1.89
N GLU A 365 -17.32 -28.64 2.40
CA GLU A 365 -17.06 -28.50 3.81
C GLU A 365 -16.39 -27.16 4.15
N ALA A 366 -16.78 -26.55 5.27
CA ALA A 366 -16.09 -25.43 5.86
C ALA A 366 -14.76 -25.90 6.49
N LEU A 367 -13.80 -24.99 6.59
CA LEU A 367 -12.49 -25.32 7.17
C LEU A 367 -12.51 -25.35 8.70
N VAL A 368 -13.35 -24.51 9.32
CA VAL A 368 -13.47 -24.38 10.78
C VAL A 368 -14.92 -24.15 11.17
N THR A 369 -15.22 -24.30 12.45
CA THR A 369 -16.49 -23.84 13.03
C THR A 369 -16.57 -22.31 12.95
N PRO A 370 -17.61 -21.74 12.33
CA PRO A 370 -17.71 -20.31 12.14
C PRO A 370 -17.78 -19.51 13.45
N VAL A 371 -17.12 -18.36 13.48
CA VAL A 371 -17.22 -17.41 14.61
C VAL A 371 -18.59 -16.72 14.63
N SER A 372 -19.06 -16.40 15.84
CA SER A 372 -20.37 -15.75 16.06
C SER A 372 -20.35 -14.25 15.79
N GLU A 373 -19.20 -13.61 15.84
CA GLU A 373 -19.03 -12.17 15.68
C GLU A 373 -17.94 -11.86 14.67
N ALA A 374 -18.03 -10.69 14.02
CA ALA A 374 -16.99 -10.23 13.11
C ALA A 374 -15.70 -9.93 13.88
N LEU A 375 -14.57 -10.31 13.32
CA LEU A 375 -13.26 -10.00 13.88
C LEU A 375 -13.03 -8.48 13.91
N THR A 376 -12.42 -8.01 14.98
CA THR A 376 -12.08 -6.60 15.22
C THR A 376 -10.58 -6.43 15.40
N GLY A 377 -10.13 -5.19 15.43
CA GLY A 377 -8.71 -4.85 15.54
C GLY A 377 -8.07 -4.48 14.22
N SER A 378 -6.76 -4.41 14.21
CA SER A 378 -5.97 -4.12 13.02
C SER A 378 -6.06 -5.24 11.97
N LYS A 379 -5.73 -4.91 10.73
CA LYS A 379 -5.57 -5.87 9.64
C LYS A 379 -4.71 -7.08 10.03
N ARG A 380 -3.61 -6.81 10.74
CA ARG A 380 -2.66 -7.84 11.20
C ARG A 380 -3.26 -8.75 12.28
N GLU A 381 -3.95 -8.18 13.26
CA GLU A 381 -4.65 -8.93 14.31
C GLU A 381 -5.75 -9.83 13.72
N LYS A 382 -6.56 -9.31 12.81
CA LYS A 382 -7.60 -10.09 12.12
C LYS A 382 -7.01 -11.25 11.32
N LEU A 383 -5.94 -11.00 10.57
CA LEU A 383 -5.25 -12.06 9.83
C LEU A 383 -4.70 -13.15 10.77
N PHE A 384 -4.00 -12.76 11.83
CA PHE A 384 -3.41 -13.73 12.74
C PHE A 384 -4.45 -14.52 13.51
N THR A 385 -5.53 -13.88 13.96
CA THR A 385 -6.65 -14.58 14.59
C THR A 385 -7.27 -15.61 13.64
N SER A 386 -7.48 -15.24 12.38
CA SER A 386 -8.02 -16.15 11.37
C SER A 386 -7.08 -17.35 11.11
N LEU A 387 -5.78 -17.08 10.98
CA LEU A 387 -4.77 -18.12 10.77
C LEU A 387 -4.61 -19.03 11.98
N GLU A 388 -4.66 -18.51 13.23
CA GLU A 388 -4.59 -19.29 14.46
C GLU A 388 -5.78 -20.26 14.58
N MET A 389 -6.98 -19.79 14.21
CA MET A 389 -8.17 -20.63 14.17
C MET A 389 -8.05 -21.76 13.14
N LEU A 390 -7.64 -21.43 11.91
CA LEU A 390 -7.41 -22.41 10.86
C LEU A 390 -6.32 -23.42 11.25
N TYR A 391 -5.22 -22.94 11.83
CA TYR A 391 -4.12 -23.77 12.30
C TYR A 391 -4.57 -24.74 13.40
N THR A 392 -5.48 -24.32 14.29
CA THR A 392 -5.99 -25.16 15.37
C THR A 392 -6.69 -26.40 14.84
N GLU A 393 -7.50 -26.25 13.79
CA GLU A 393 -8.27 -27.33 13.14
C GLU A 393 -7.49 -28.04 12.01
N ALA A 394 -6.31 -27.55 11.66
CA ALA A 394 -5.51 -28.04 10.55
C ALA A 394 -5.02 -29.49 10.76
N SER A 395 -5.04 -30.29 9.70
CA SER A 395 -4.53 -31.66 9.68
C SER A 395 -3.00 -31.72 9.75
N THR A 396 -2.33 -30.70 9.25
CA THR A 396 -0.88 -30.53 9.29
C THR A 396 -0.55 -29.27 10.06
N LYS A 397 0.43 -29.33 10.96
CA LYS A 397 0.85 -28.21 11.78
C LYS A 397 2.29 -27.86 11.47
N PRO A 398 2.54 -26.98 10.50
CA PRO A 398 3.88 -26.51 10.19
C PRO A 398 4.46 -25.75 11.39
N GLU A 399 5.77 -25.86 11.61
CA GLU A 399 6.47 -25.06 12.62
C GLU A 399 6.82 -23.67 12.06
N GLN A 400 7.21 -23.63 10.79
CA GLN A 400 7.64 -22.42 10.11
C GLN A 400 7.33 -22.50 8.60
N SER A 401 6.92 -21.40 8.01
CA SER A 401 6.76 -21.23 6.55
C SER A 401 7.78 -20.25 5.99
N SER A 402 8.32 -20.57 4.82
CA SER A 402 9.11 -19.59 4.04
C SER A 402 8.17 -18.56 3.44
N VAL A 403 8.58 -17.31 3.44
CA VAL A 403 7.86 -16.20 2.82
C VAL A 403 8.76 -15.45 1.85
N ALA A 404 8.18 -14.61 0.99
CA ALA A 404 8.96 -13.77 0.09
C ALA A 404 9.84 -12.79 0.90
N GLU A 405 10.98 -12.39 0.34
CA GLU A 405 11.95 -11.50 0.99
C GLU A 405 11.33 -10.20 1.52
N LYS A 406 10.42 -9.60 0.77
CA LYS A 406 9.68 -8.40 1.19
C LYS A 406 8.36 -8.70 1.93
N ALA A 407 8.09 -9.93 2.36
CA ALA A 407 6.88 -10.23 3.13
C ALA A 407 6.94 -9.55 4.51
N PRO A 408 5.78 -9.12 5.08
CA PRO A 408 5.75 -8.41 6.36
C PRO A 408 5.78 -9.35 7.57
N TYR A 409 6.47 -10.46 7.46
CA TYR A 409 6.57 -11.50 8.49
C TYR A 409 8.00 -11.98 8.62
N GLY A 410 8.52 -12.03 9.82
CA GLY A 410 9.85 -12.55 10.05
C GLY A 410 10.41 -12.21 11.41
N SER A 411 11.60 -12.73 11.66
CA SER A 411 12.43 -12.47 12.81
C SER A 411 13.51 -11.45 12.48
N VAL A 412 14.27 -11.10 13.48
CA VAL A 412 15.56 -10.41 13.36
C VAL A 412 16.61 -11.24 14.06
N SER A 413 17.79 -11.34 13.46
CA SER A 413 19.01 -11.85 14.12
C SER A 413 19.93 -10.70 14.50
N CYS A 414 20.75 -10.95 15.52
CA CYS A 414 21.73 -9.99 16.00
C CYS A 414 23.05 -10.72 16.30
N ASP A 415 24.16 -10.27 15.70
CA ASP A 415 25.47 -10.68 16.15
C ASP A 415 25.79 -10.00 17.50
N THR A 416 25.61 -10.76 18.57
CA THR A 416 25.75 -10.25 19.93
C THR A 416 27.19 -9.91 20.33
N LYS A 417 28.21 -10.35 19.56
CA LYS A 417 29.61 -10.07 19.87
C LYS A 417 29.96 -8.61 19.65
N ASP A 418 29.42 -8.04 18.58
CA ASP A 418 29.72 -6.67 18.18
C ASP A 418 28.58 -5.70 18.52
N CYS A 419 27.46 -6.18 19.08
CA CYS A 419 26.34 -5.35 19.51
C CYS A 419 26.72 -4.55 20.77
N THR A 420 26.63 -3.23 20.67
CA THR A 420 26.93 -2.30 21.77
C THR A 420 25.71 -1.88 22.59
N LEU A 421 24.54 -2.49 22.32
CA LEU A 421 23.25 -2.12 22.93
C LEU A 421 22.95 -0.60 22.88
N CYS A 422 23.32 0.05 21.78
CA CYS A 422 23.14 1.51 21.59
C CYS A 422 21.67 1.93 21.43
N MET A 423 20.74 0.99 21.29
CA MET A 423 19.30 1.18 21.16
C MET A 423 18.85 1.95 19.90
N SER A 424 19.72 2.18 18.92
CA SER A 424 19.32 2.81 17.65
C SER A 424 18.22 2.03 16.94
N CYS A 425 18.29 0.69 16.94
CA CYS A 425 17.27 -0.19 16.38
C CYS A 425 15.91 -0.08 17.10
N VAL A 426 15.90 0.17 18.42
CA VAL A 426 14.69 0.42 19.20
C VAL A 426 14.09 1.79 18.85
N ALA A 427 14.94 2.81 18.76
CA ALA A 427 14.52 4.18 18.48
C ALA A 427 13.81 4.33 17.13
N VAL A 428 14.24 3.55 16.11
CA VAL A 428 13.65 3.61 14.76
C VAL A 428 12.52 2.61 14.53
N CYS A 429 12.27 1.65 15.43
CA CYS A 429 11.23 0.64 15.21
C CYS A 429 9.82 1.25 15.27
N PRO A 430 9.06 1.30 14.15
CA PRO A 430 7.77 1.97 14.13
C PRO A 430 6.69 1.18 14.89
N THR A 431 6.77 -0.14 14.86
CA THR A 431 5.80 -1.06 15.51
C THR A 431 6.20 -1.44 16.92
N ARG A 432 7.38 -0.99 17.37
CA ARG A 432 7.96 -1.36 18.69
C ARG A 432 8.22 -2.86 18.87
N ALA A 433 8.37 -3.60 17.76
CA ALA A 433 8.80 -4.99 17.80
C ALA A 433 10.15 -5.17 18.52
N LEU A 434 11.06 -4.19 18.42
CA LEU A 434 12.29 -4.10 19.19
C LEU A 434 12.12 -3.10 20.34
N HIS A 435 12.48 -3.51 21.57
CA HIS A 435 12.40 -2.64 22.74
C HIS A 435 13.47 -3.00 23.77
N ALA A 436 13.80 -2.04 24.65
CA ALA A 436 14.76 -2.22 25.72
C ALA A 436 14.14 -2.96 26.91
N ILE A 437 14.93 -3.70 27.69
CA ILE A 437 14.49 -4.36 28.94
C ILE A 437 14.05 -3.31 30.00
N GLY A 438 14.67 -2.14 30.01
CA GLY A 438 14.29 -1.02 30.88
C GLY A 438 15.19 -0.84 32.10
N ASP A 439 15.40 -1.86 32.91
CA ASP A 439 16.16 -1.80 34.17
C ASP A 439 17.64 -2.18 34.03
N ARG A 440 18.00 -2.78 32.93
CA ARG A 440 19.36 -3.22 32.60
C ARG A 440 19.61 -3.18 31.09
N PRO A 441 20.89 -3.16 30.65
CA PRO A 441 21.19 -3.20 29.23
C PRO A 441 20.72 -4.50 28.58
N GLY A 442 19.75 -4.42 27.71
CA GLY A 442 19.24 -5.57 26.99
C GLY A 442 18.21 -5.19 25.94
N LEU A 443 18.15 -6.02 24.90
CA LEU A 443 17.31 -5.89 23.73
C LEU A 443 16.33 -7.05 23.66
N LEU A 444 15.05 -6.73 23.56
CA LEU A 444 13.94 -7.68 23.39
C LEU A 444 13.33 -7.51 22.01
N PHE A 445 12.73 -8.61 21.51
CA PHE A 445 12.05 -8.64 20.23
C PHE A 445 10.73 -9.43 20.33
N ILE A 446 9.65 -8.86 19.79
CA ILE A 446 8.34 -9.51 19.60
C ILE A 446 8.14 -9.74 18.10
N GLU A 447 8.08 -11.00 17.69
CA GLU A 447 7.98 -11.37 16.27
C GLU A 447 6.62 -10.99 15.67
N GLU A 448 5.55 -11.02 16.44
CA GLU A 448 4.20 -10.68 16.01
C GLU A 448 4.10 -9.23 15.51
N ASP A 449 4.84 -8.31 16.15
CA ASP A 449 4.81 -6.89 15.81
C ASP A 449 5.74 -6.52 14.66
N CYS A 450 6.66 -7.40 14.26
CA CYS A 450 7.64 -7.11 13.22
C CYS A 450 7.02 -7.14 11.82
N VAL A 451 7.17 -6.05 11.08
CA VAL A 451 6.71 -5.91 9.68
C VAL A 451 7.84 -5.97 8.65
N GLN A 452 9.04 -6.38 9.06
CA GLN A 452 10.21 -6.56 8.17
C GLN A 452 10.53 -5.31 7.33
N CYS A 453 10.42 -4.12 7.93
CA CYS A 453 10.62 -2.85 7.23
C CYS A 453 12.10 -2.48 6.98
N GLY A 454 13.06 -3.13 7.65
CA GLY A 454 14.50 -2.93 7.45
C GLY A 454 15.10 -1.72 8.18
N MET A 455 14.31 -0.87 8.84
CA MET A 455 14.84 0.33 9.51
C MET A 455 15.88 -0.01 10.60
N CYS A 456 15.66 -1.07 11.38
CA CYS A 456 16.60 -1.48 12.44
C CYS A 456 17.95 -1.95 11.89
N GLU A 457 17.97 -2.61 10.74
CA GLU A 457 19.18 -3.04 10.04
C GLU A 457 19.98 -1.84 9.52
N LYS A 458 19.30 -0.89 8.85
CA LYS A 458 19.93 0.34 8.34
C LYS A 458 20.40 1.29 9.44
N ALA A 459 19.68 1.36 10.56
CA ALA A 459 20.02 2.22 11.70
C ALA A 459 21.13 1.68 12.59
N CYS A 460 21.52 0.40 12.43
CA CYS A 460 22.54 -0.22 13.25
C CYS A 460 23.93 0.28 12.87
N PRO A 461 24.63 1.06 13.73
CA PRO A 461 25.96 1.59 13.42
C PRO A 461 27.02 0.49 13.32
N GLU A 462 26.81 -0.62 14.04
CA GLU A 462 27.71 -1.77 14.05
C GLU A 462 27.35 -2.82 12.98
N LYS A 463 26.21 -2.66 12.27
CA LYS A 463 25.72 -3.55 11.20
C LYS A 463 25.55 -5.01 11.64
N VAL A 464 25.08 -5.22 12.85
CA VAL A 464 24.93 -6.55 13.49
C VAL A 464 23.51 -7.09 13.44
N ILE A 465 22.54 -6.33 12.93
CA ILE A 465 21.14 -6.75 12.80
C ILE A 465 20.89 -7.14 11.35
N SER A 466 20.24 -8.28 11.16
CA SER A 466 19.76 -8.77 9.87
C SER A 466 18.32 -9.23 9.95
N LEU A 467 17.57 -9.03 8.87
CA LEU A 467 16.19 -9.51 8.74
C LEU A 467 16.18 -11.00 8.38
N GLU A 468 15.22 -11.73 8.93
CA GLU A 468 14.98 -13.14 8.65
C GLU A 468 13.51 -13.36 8.22
N PRO A 469 13.19 -13.22 6.91
CA PRO A 469 11.84 -13.41 6.40
C PRO A 469 11.35 -14.85 6.64
N ARG A 470 10.29 -15.00 7.42
CA ARG A 470 9.64 -16.26 7.72
C ARG A 470 8.25 -16.03 8.32
N PHE A 471 7.40 -17.03 8.33
CA PHE A 471 6.21 -17.07 9.17
C PHE A 471 6.37 -18.17 10.21
N ASN A 472 6.39 -17.80 11.48
CA ASN A 472 6.49 -18.73 12.60
C ASN A 472 5.08 -19.12 13.07
N TRP A 473 4.76 -20.39 13.10
CA TRP A 473 3.45 -20.90 13.52
C TRP A 473 3.31 -21.15 15.03
N ASP A 474 4.37 -20.96 15.80
CA ASP A 474 4.28 -20.96 17.26
C ASP A 474 3.66 -19.64 17.74
N TRP A 475 2.34 -19.66 17.95
CA TRP A 475 1.53 -18.51 18.32
C TRP A 475 1.93 -17.92 19.68
N GLN A 476 2.42 -18.74 20.60
CA GLN A 476 2.90 -18.29 21.90
C GLN A 476 4.25 -17.58 21.75
N ALA A 477 5.21 -18.23 21.09
CA ALA A 477 6.54 -17.69 20.88
C ALA A 477 6.56 -16.37 20.07
N ARG A 478 5.57 -16.17 19.18
CA ARG A 478 5.44 -14.92 18.41
C ARG A 478 5.07 -13.72 19.29
N LYS A 479 4.20 -13.93 20.30
CA LYS A 479 3.68 -12.90 21.20
C LYS A 479 4.64 -12.60 22.35
N GLU A 480 5.49 -13.55 22.68
CA GLU A 480 6.46 -13.40 23.77
C GLU A 480 7.64 -12.51 23.38
N ALA A 481 8.03 -11.64 24.31
CA ALA A 481 9.23 -10.84 24.19
C ALA A 481 10.49 -11.71 24.32
N LYS A 482 11.12 -12.04 23.20
CA LYS A 482 12.33 -12.87 23.14
C LYS A 482 13.56 -12.02 23.44
N LEU A 483 14.42 -12.50 24.32
CA LEU A 483 15.73 -11.90 24.57
C LEU A 483 16.63 -12.06 23.34
N VAL A 484 17.03 -10.92 22.75
CA VAL A 484 17.97 -10.89 21.62
C VAL A 484 19.40 -10.76 22.11
N HIS A 485 19.65 -9.82 23.03
CA HIS A 485 20.95 -9.57 23.62
C HIS A 485 20.83 -8.93 24.99
N GLU A 486 21.74 -9.29 25.89
CA GLU A 486 21.86 -8.73 27.23
C GLU A 486 23.33 -8.70 27.64
N GLU A 487 23.74 -7.65 28.34
CA GLU A 487 25.07 -7.59 28.92
C GLU A 487 25.08 -6.83 30.27
N PRO A 488 26.15 -6.98 31.08
CA PRO A 488 26.28 -6.21 32.29
C PRO A 488 26.34 -4.71 32.04
N ALA A 489 25.77 -3.93 32.95
CA ALA A 489 25.92 -2.48 32.92
C ALA A 489 27.30 -2.06 33.42
N ALA A 490 27.88 -1.05 32.77
CA ALA A 490 29.04 -0.33 33.30
C ALA A 490 28.61 0.45 34.54
N CYS A 491 29.41 0.33 35.62
CA CYS A 491 29.21 1.09 36.84
C CYS A 491 30.03 2.36 36.81
N CYS A 492 29.41 3.46 37.23
CA CYS A 492 30.08 4.74 37.36
C CYS A 492 31.29 4.67 38.31
N ILE A 493 32.46 5.06 37.83
CA ILE A 493 33.72 5.03 38.63
C ILE A 493 33.69 5.97 39.84
N SER A 494 32.73 6.92 39.89
CA SER A 494 32.61 7.89 40.97
C SER A 494 31.58 7.48 42.03
N CYS A 495 30.38 7.01 41.63
CA CYS A 495 29.29 6.71 42.56
C CYS A 495 28.82 5.25 42.54
N GLY A 496 29.36 4.40 41.68
CA GLY A 496 28.95 2.99 41.57
C GLY A 496 27.63 2.74 40.86
N LYS A 497 26.85 3.75 40.46
CA LYS A 497 25.58 3.62 39.77
C LYS A 497 25.79 2.97 38.38
N ALA A 498 25.02 1.95 38.06
CA ALA A 498 24.91 1.39 36.70
C ALA A 498 24.31 2.44 35.77
N PHE A 499 24.88 2.65 34.56
CA PHE A 499 24.47 3.78 33.73
C PHE A 499 24.45 3.54 32.21
N ALA A 500 25.22 2.59 31.69
CA ALA A 500 25.33 2.32 30.27
C ALA A 500 25.74 0.84 30.03
N PRO A 501 25.57 0.29 28.81
CA PRO A 501 26.14 -1.00 28.45
C PRO A 501 27.66 -1.03 28.59
N ALA A 502 28.25 -2.11 29.13
CA ALA A 502 29.69 -2.24 29.36
C ALA A 502 30.47 -2.22 28.04
N SER A 503 29.96 -2.88 27.00
CA SER A 503 30.57 -2.89 25.67
C SER A 503 30.60 -1.49 25.04
N MET A 504 29.54 -0.70 25.19
CA MET A 504 29.47 0.67 24.69
C MET A 504 30.52 1.57 25.36
N VAL A 505 30.64 1.53 26.69
CA VAL A 505 31.62 2.32 27.43
C VAL A 505 33.05 1.93 27.01
N LYS A 506 33.30 0.63 26.86
CA LYS A 506 34.60 0.11 26.40
C LYS A 506 34.90 0.61 24.98
N MET A 507 33.98 0.43 24.04
CA MET A 507 34.12 0.85 22.63
C MET A 507 34.38 2.36 22.52
N LEU A 508 33.59 3.18 23.22
CA LEU A 508 33.79 4.63 23.23
C LEU A 508 35.17 5.03 23.81
N THR A 509 35.59 4.37 24.88
CA THR A 509 36.90 4.62 25.49
C THR A 509 38.03 4.28 24.50
N GLU A 510 37.94 3.12 23.82
CA GLU A 510 38.96 2.70 22.84
C GLU A 510 39.00 3.63 21.60
N LYS A 511 37.84 4.00 21.06
CA LYS A 511 37.75 4.89 19.88
C LYS A 511 38.22 6.32 20.17
N LEU A 512 38.02 6.80 21.39
CA LEU A 512 38.38 8.17 21.79
C LEU A 512 39.73 8.27 22.43
N GLN A 513 40.35 7.15 22.79
CA GLN A 513 41.71 7.09 23.31
C GLN A 513 42.72 7.59 22.27
N GLY A 514 43.23 8.72 22.38
CA GLY A 514 44.14 9.35 21.38
C GLY A 514 43.54 10.54 20.64
N HIS A 515 42.26 10.80 20.83
CA HIS A 515 41.63 12.00 20.30
C HIS A 515 42.02 13.21 21.16
N SER A 516 42.39 14.34 20.55
CA SER A 516 42.91 15.51 21.23
C SER A 516 42.01 16.08 22.34
N HIS A 517 40.71 15.98 22.19
CA HIS A 517 39.72 16.46 23.17
C HIS A 517 39.42 15.46 24.30
N PHE A 518 39.92 14.22 24.23
CA PHE A 518 39.67 13.16 25.22
C PHE A 518 40.94 12.73 25.92
N GLN A 519 41.82 13.67 26.26
CA GLN A 519 43.05 13.44 27.02
C GLN A 519 42.87 13.72 28.53
N GLY A 520 43.65 13.06 29.37
CA GLY A 520 43.61 13.25 30.82
C GLY A 520 42.28 12.89 31.45
N ASP A 521 41.66 13.82 32.19
CA ASP A 521 40.38 13.58 32.87
C ASP A 521 39.17 13.43 31.91
N ALA A 522 39.27 13.98 30.70
CA ALA A 522 38.20 13.90 29.74
C ALA A 522 37.85 12.45 29.31
N ILE A 523 38.83 11.58 29.09
CA ILE A 523 38.62 10.17 28.76
C ILE A 523 38.03 9.39 29.95
N ARG A 524 38.43 9.72 31.18
CA ARG A 524 37.92 9.10 32.39
C ARG A 524 36.44 9.36 32.62
N ARG A 525 35.94 10.52 32.18
CA ARG A 525 34.51 10.90 32.24
C ARG A 525 33.60 10.01 31.43
N ILE A 526 34.11 9.31 30.42
CA ILE A 526 33.33 8.33 29.67
C ILE A 526 32.82 7.21 30.58
N SER A 527 33.58 6.87 31.64
CA SER A 527 33.21 5.85 32.63
C SER A 527 32.43 6.43 33.83
N MET A 528 31.86 7.63 33.71
CA MET A 528 31.02 8.26 34.73
C MET A 528 29.56 8.36 34.25
N CYS A 529 28.61 8.18 35.19
CA CYS A 529 27.20 8.49 34.91
C CYS A 529 27.01 10.00 34.66
N GLU A 530 25.89 10.36 34.07
CA GLU A 530 25.57 11.75 33.69
C GLU A 530 25.78 12.73 34.86
N ASP A 531 25.20 12.44 36.02
CA ASP A 531 25.28 13.29 37.20
C ASP A 531 26.73 13.51 37.69
N CYS A 532 27.50 12.42 37.72
CA CYS A 532 28.89 12.50 38.16
C CYS A 532 29.79 13.18 37.12
N ARG A 533 29.50 13.01 35.84
CA ARG A 533 30.24 13.68 34.75
C ARG A 533 30.05 15.18 34.81
N VAL A 534 28.80 15.64 34.97
CA VAL A 534 28.48 17.07 35.11
C VAL A 534 29.20 17.65 36.35
N ARG A 535 29.10 16.96 37.48
CA ARG A 535 29.75 17.41 38.73
C ARG A 535 31.27 17.52 38.57
N ASP A 536 31.94 16.54 38.00
CA ASP A 536 33.38 16.52 37.77
C ASP A 536 33.82 17.65 36.82
N ILE A 537 33.00 17.98 35.80
CA ILE A 537 33.26 19.13 34.93
C ILE A 537 33.18 20.44 35.71
N PHE A 538 32.16 20.65 36.53
CA PHE A 538 32.04 21.86 37.33
C PHE A 538 33.16 22.00 38.39
N GLU A 539 33.52 20.92 39.07
CA GLU A 539 34.65 20.93 40.01
C GLU A 539 35.97 21.26 39.32
N GLN A 540 36.17 20.82 38.08
CA GLN A 540 37.35 21.19 37.30
C GLN A 540 37.33 22.66 36.90
N MET A 541 36.18 23.21 36.51
CA MET A 541 36.02 24.63 36.17
C MET A 541 36.27 25.54 37.35
N GLU A 542 35.88 25.13 38.57
CA GLU A 542 36.22 25.88 39.81
C GLU A 542 37.70 25.89 40.11
N LYS A 543 38.40 24.76 39.89
CA LYS A 543 39.83 24.62 40.14
C LYS A 543 40.71 25.30 39.08
N ASP A 544 40.27 25.30 37.83
CA ASP A 544 40.96 25.95 36.70
C ASP A 544 39.95 26.70 35.82
N PRO A 545 39.64 27.96 36.14
CA PRO A 545 38.73 28.78 35.32
C PRO A 545 39.19 28.97 33.87
N ALA A 546 40.49 28.83 33.58
CA ALA A 546 41.02 28.91 32.22
C ALA A 546 40.68 27.66 31.37
N SER A 547 40.24 26.57 31.97
CA SER A 547 39.80 25.37 31.25
C SER A 547 38.54 25.60 30.43
N GLN A 548 37.71 26.61 30.75
CA GLN A 548 36.53 27.01 29.97
C GLN A 548 36.85 27.46 28.53
N ALA A 549 38.07 27.96 28.32
CA ALA A 549 38.52 28.42 26.99
C ALA A 549 39.02 27.27 26.08
N ARG A 550 39.06 26.04 26.60
CA ARG A 550 39.62 24.86 25.90
C ARG A 550 38.55 23.80 25.51
N VAL A 551 37.27 24.13 25.68
CA VAL A 551 36.16 23.26 25.29
C VAL A 551 35.68 23.59 23.88
#